data_882dca7f5730e534969245ea0b2c4d58
#
_entry.id   882dca7f5730e534969245ea0b2c4d58
#
_cell.length_a   1.000
_cell.length_b   1.000
_cell.length_c   1.000
_cell.angle_alpha   90.00
_cell.angle_beta   90.00
_cell.angle_gamma   90.00
#
_symmetry.space_group_name_H-M   'P 1'
#
loop_
_entity.id
_entity.type
_entity.pdbx_description
1 polymer ?
#
loop_
_entity_poly.entity_id
_entity_poly.type
_entity_poly.pdbx_seq_one_letter_code
_entity_poly.pdbx_strand_id
1 'polypeptide(L)'
;DITVEWAKEAVKLGQENDSTSLSNIEKALGYYQHWMTYRDKYGLSHPSISLTAVAIAMLSSDFQHYSDEFNHPSLLTSKYGPFYSDEEDISAGEVNPIDNWMSEKDDIDKYIEAHPDAAAYSFESTHPLTQDEWEKDVDFWNDKPVYIGHYTSMIKPDANYVGLAGNEYEIQPMMNNADSMDEIIFNPINGIDFNSYQNLVQSYLKDVKQEDKINTLKANVDTANQNLVAAQNAVKSAQN
;
A
#
# COMPACT_ATOMS: atom_id res chain seq x y z
N ASP A 1 -20.48 3.61 -1.89
CA ASP A 1 -21.04 2.39 -2.50
C ASP A 1 -20.20 2.00 -3.69
N ILE A 2 -19.69 0.76 -3.70
CA ILE A 2 -19.00 0.20 -4.87
C ILE A 2 -20.07 -0.07 -5.92
N THR A 3 -20.09 0.71 -6.98
CA THR A 3 -21.10 0.66 -8.02
C THR A 3 -20.70 -0.16 -9.24
N VAL A 4 -19.43 -0.56 -9.32
CA VAL A 4 -18.86 -1.30 -10.44
C VAL A 4 -18.86 -2.79 -10.13
N GLU A 5 -19.38 -3.62 -11.02
CA GLU A 5 -19.59 -5.04 -10.76
C GLU A 5 -18.30 -5.79 -10.44
N TRP A 6 -17.25 -5.60 -11.25
CA TRP A 6 -15.94 -6.24 -10.99
C TRP A 6 -15.35 -5.83 -9.64
N ALA A 7 -15.52 -4.57 -9.22
CA ALA A 7 -15.00 -4.10 -7.94
C ALA A 7 -15.69 -4.77 -6.73
N LYS A 8 -16.99 -5.13 -6.86
CA LYS A 8 -17.69 -5.93 -5.85
C LYS A 8 -17.19 -7.37 -5.78
N GLU A 9 -16.70 -7.88 -6.89
CA GLU A 9 -16.12 -9.21 -6.97
C GLU A 9 -14.67 -9.23 -6.52
N ALA A 10 -13.89 -8.22 -6.85
CA ALA A 10 -12.48 -8.09 -6.47
C ALA A 10 -12.31 -7.82 -4.97
N VAL A 11 -13.01 -6.81 -4.44
CA VAL A 11 -12.86 -6.37 -3.04
C VAL A 11 -13.67 -7.23 -2.10
N LYS A 12 -13.02 -7.80 -1.10
CA LYS A 12 -13.62 -8.59 0.00
C LYS A 12 -13.39 -7.87 1.32
N LEU A 13 -14.11 -6.78 1.53
CA LEU A 13 -13.93 -5.84 2.64
C LEU A 13 -13.59 -6.52 3.97
N GLY A 14 -12.40 -6.22 4.47
CA GLY A 14 -11.90 -6.66 5.77
C GLY A 14 -11.49 -8.13 5.85
N GLN A 15 -11.51 -8.90 4.76
CA GLN A 15 -10.98 -10.26 4.76
C GLN A 15 -9.44 -10.24 4.86
N GLU A 16 -8.87 -11.27 5.45
CA GLU A 16 -7.46 -11.33 5.88
C GLU A 16 -6.47 -10.97 4.76
N ASN A 17 -6.70 -11.48 3.55
CA ASN A 17 -5.79 -11.26 2.42
C ASN A 17 -6.13 -10.01 1.58
N ASP A 18 -7.28 -9.39 1.84
CA ASP A 18 -7.75 -8.23 1.10
C ASP A 18 -7.00 -6.96 1.49
N SER A 19 -6.78 -6.05 0.55
CA SER A 19 -6.10 -4.78 0.81
C SER A 19 -6.81 -3.91 1.86
N THR A 20 -8.10 -4.14 2.07
CA THR A 20 -8.91 -3.47 3.09
C THR A 20 -8.85 -4.13 4.46
N SER A 21 -8.08 -5.23 4.62
CA SER A 21 -7.86 -5.84 5.94
C SER A 21 -7.05 -4.93 6.84
N LEU A 22 -7.31 -4.99 8.15
CA LEU A 22 -6.60 -4.16 9.12
C LEU A 22 -5.11 -4.48 9.17
N SER A 23 -4.72 -5.74 8.96
CA SER A 23 -3.33 -6.16 8.89
C SER A 23 -2.61 -5.53 7.70
N ASN A 24 -3.23 -5.51 6.53
CA ASN A 24 -2.64 -4.92 5.33
C ASN A 24 -2.60 -3.40 5.40
N ILE A 25 -3.60 -2.75 6.00
CA ILE A 25 -3.56 -1.31 6.28
C ILE A 25 -2.42 -0.97 7.26
N GLU A 26 -2.22 -1.76 8.32
CA GLU A 26 -1.12 -1.57 9.26
C GLU A 26 0.26 -1.78 8.58
N LYS A 27 0.37 -2.80 7.71
CA LYS A 27 1.57 -3.07 6.91
C LYS A 27 1.91 -1.91 5.98
N ALA A 28 0.90 -1.33 5.31
CA ALA A 28 1.07 -0.18 4.43
C ALA A 28 1.65 1.05 5.15
N LEU A 29 1.36 1.27 6.43
CA LEU A 29 2.00 2.34 7.22
C LEU A 29 3.52 2.18 7.28
N GLY A 30 4.02 0.93 7.39
CA GLY A 30 5.45 0.63 7.37
C GLY A 30 6.08 0.99 6.03
N TYR A 31 5.40 0.75 4.93
CA TYR A 31 5.84 1.12 3.60
C TYR A 31 5.94 2.64 3.43
N TYR A 32 4.94 3.40 3.91
CA TYR A 32 5.01 4.86 3.93
C TYR A 32 6.23 5.37 4.70
N GLN A 33 6.47 4.85 5.91
CA GLN A 33 7.63 5.26 6.71
C GLN A 33 8.94 4.96 6.00
N HIS A 34 9.03 3.78 5.38
CA HIS A 34 10.23 3.39 4.66
C HIS A 34 10.49 4.30 3.45
N TRP A 35 9.44 4.60 2.67
CA TRP A 35 9.56 5.53 1.56
C TRP A 35 10.00 6.93 1.99
N MET A 36 9.49 7.46 3.10
CA MET A 36 9.92 8.77 3.61
C MET A 36 11.43 8.79 3.89
N THR A 37 12.04 7.67 4.29
CA THR A 37 13.50 7.61 4.48
C THR A 37 14.27 7.77 3.18
N TYR A 38 13.72 7.33 2.06
CA TYR A 38 14.32 7.60 0.75
C TYR A 38 14.12 9.05 0.35
N ARG A 39 12.94 9.63 0.52
CA ARG A 39 12.68 11.03 0.18
C ARG A 39 13.59 11.98 0.96
N ASP A 40 13.84 11.69 2.24
CA ASP A 40 14.80 12.45 3.06
C ASP A 40 16.21 12.46 2.47
N LYS A 41 16.67 11.37 1.85
CA LYS A 41 18.00 11.32 1.20
C LYS A 41 18.11 12.29 0.02
N TYR A 42 17.00 12.57 -0.66
CA TYR A 42 16.94 13.54 -1.77
C TYR A 42 16.53 14.94 -1.32
N GLY A 43 16.33 15.15 -0.01
CA GLY A 43 15.88 16.44 0.53
C GLY A 43 14.45 16.80 0.13
N LEU A 44 13.62 15.81 -0.18
CA LEU A 44 12.25 15.98 -0.68
C LEU A 44 11.26 16.08 0.47
N SER A 45 10.15 16.80 0.22
CA SER A 45 9.01 16.85 1.13
C SER A 45 8.31 15.50 1.22
N HIS A 46 7.69 15.22 2.37
CA HIS A 46 6.83 14.05 2.54
C HIS A 46 5.42 14.36 2.00
N PRO A 47 4.90 13.56 1.07
CA PRO A 47 3.54 13.73 0.57
C PRO A 47 2.50 13.55 1.68
N SER A 48 1.40 14.27 1.58
CA SER A 48 0.22 14.04 2.43
C SER A 48 -0.53 12.79 1.96
N ILE A 49 -1.18 12.10 2.89
CA ILE A 49 -1.98 10.92 2.57
C ILE A 49 -3.36 11.36 2.11
N SER A 50 -3.73 11.00 0.90
CA SER A 50 -5.09 11.16 0.39
C SER A 50 -5.89 9.90 0.64
N LEU A 51 -6.97 10.00 1.42
CA LEU A 51 -7.86 8.85 1.67
C LEU A 51 -8.51 8.33 0.39
N THR A 52 -8.73 9.20 -0.59
CA THR A 52 -9.21 8.80 -1.91
C THR A 52 -8.15 7.99 -2.66
N ALA A 53 -6.90 8.44 -2.65
CA ALA A 53 -5.80 7.71 -3.27
C ALA A 53 -5.56 6.36 -2.57
N VAL A 54 -5.68 6.29 -1.25
CA VAL A 54 -5.63 5.01 -0.50
C VAL A 54 -6.75 4.07 -0.96
N ALA A 55 -7.98 4.55 -1.08
CA ALA A 55 -9.10 3.73 -1.55
C ALA A 55 -8.92 3.25 -3.00
N ILE A 56 -8.34 4.09 -3.87
CA ILE A 56 -8.00 3.72 -5.24
C ILE A 56 -6.88 2.66 -5.24
N ALA A 57 -5.83 2.85 -4.46
CA ALA A 57 -4.75 1.89 -4.32
C ALA A 57 -5.24 0.52 -3.81
N MET A 58 -6.13 0.50 -2.81
CA MET A 58 -6.78 -0.73 -2.34
C MET A 58 -7.54 -1.44 -3.46
N LEU A 59 -8.35 -0.69 -4.19
CA LEU A 59 -9.14 -1.23 -5.29
C LEU A 59 -8.25 -1.75 -6.43
N SER A 60 -7.20 -1.02 -6.76
CA SER A 60 -6.23 -1.39 -7.79
C SER A 60 -5.44 -2.64 -7.39
N SER A 61 -4.97 -2.71 -6.15
CA SER A 61 -4.28 -3.88 -5.60
C SER A 61 -5.15 -5.14 -5.66
N ASP A 62 -6.41 -5.07 -5.23
CA ASP A 62 -7.33 -6.22 -5.28
C ASP A 62 -7.72 -6.57 -6.71
N PHE A 63 -7.76 -5.61 -7.64
CA PHE A 63 -7.99 -5.85 -9.05
C PHE A 63 -6.88 -6.70 -9.68
N GLN A 64 -5.63 -6.52 -9.31
CA GLN A 64 -4.51 -7.32 -9.81
C GLN A 64 -4.73 -8.82 -9.54
N HIS A 65 -5.24 -9.16 -8.34
CA HIS A 65 -5.60 -10.53 -8.02
C HIS A 65 -6.84 -11.02 -8.79
N TYR A 66 -7.86 -10.16 -8.92
CA TYR A 66 -9.11 -10.51 -9.59
C TYR A 66 -8.95 -10.74 -11.10
N SER A 67 -8.09 -9.94 -11.74
CA SER A 67 -7.93 -9.97 -13.21
C SER A 67 -7.00 -11.06 -13.72
N ASP A 68 -6.26 -11.75 -12.85
CA ASP A 68 -5.13 -12.64 -13.21
C ASP A 68 -4.07 -11.96 -14.13
N GLU A 69 -4.13 -10.62 -14.20
CA GLU A 69 -3.22 -9.81 -15.02
C GLU A 69 -2.47 -8.81 -14.13
N PHE A 70 -1.15 -8.87 -14.19
CA PHE A 70 -0.32 -7.82 -13.60
C PHE A 70 -0.22 -6.66 -14.59
N ASN A 71 -1.05 -5.65 -14.39
CA ASN A 71 -1.14 -4.52 -15.30
C ASN A 71 -1.68 -3.28 -14.58
N HIS A 72 -1.31 -2.12 -15.06
CA HIS A 72 -1.90 -0.86 -14.64
C HIS A 72 -3.39 -0.84 -15.02
N PRO A 73 -4.32 -0.77 -14.06
CA PRO A 73 -5.73 -0.77 -14.39
C PRO A 73 -6.14 0.61 -14.92
N SER A 74 -5.82 0.88 -16.17
CA SER A 74 -6.23 2.10 -16.90
C SER A 74 -7.74 2.41 -16.80
N LEU A 75 -8.52 1.43 -16.38
CA LEU A 75 -9.95 1.53 -16.11
C LEU A 75 -10.27 2.42 -14.90
N LEU A 76 -9.37 2.51 -13.91
CA LEU A 76 -9.60 3.33 -12.72
C LEU A 76 -9.36 4.82 -13.01
N THR A 77 -8.46 5.14 -13.93
CA THR A 77 -8.09 6.51 -14.25
C THR A 77 -9.01 7.19 -15.27
N SER A 78 -9.55 6.44 -16.24
CA SER A 78 -10.30 7.03 -17.37
C SER A 78 -11.81 6.86 -17.31
N LYS A 79 -12.34 5.88 -16.59
CA LYS A 79 -13.75 5.48 -16.69
C LYS A 79 -14.62 5.88 -15.50
N TYR A 80 -14.06 6.16 -14.33
CA TYR A 80 -14.82 6.24 -13.08
C TYR A 80 -14.82 7.59 -12.38
N GLY A 81 -14.52 8.64 -13.06
CA GLY A 81 -14.75 9.99 -12.54
C GLY A 81 -13.50 10.86 -12.47
N PRO A 82 -13.58 11.96 -11.72
CA PRO A 82 -12.51 12.95 -11.64
C PRO A 82 -11.31 12.50 -10.80
N PHE A 83 -11.20 11.21 -10.50
CA PHE A 83 -10.07 10.64 -9.78
C PHE A 83 -8.93 10.46 -10.76
N TYR A 84 -8.08 11.44 -10.78
CA TYR A 84 -6.92 11.53 -11.61
C TYR A 84 -5.74 11.02 -10.80
N SER A 85 -5.14 9.94 -11.23
CA SER A 85 -3.82 9.54 -10.78
C SER A 85 -2.83 10.08 -11.79
N ASP A 86 -1.88 10.91 -11.34
CA ASP A 86 -0.80 11.36 -12.20
C ASP A 86 0.18 10.22 -12.46
N GLU A 87 0.36 9.34 -11.47
CA GLU A 87 1.27 8.20 -11.50
C GLU A 87 0.69 7.05 -10.68
N GLU A 88 1.09 5.84 -11.04
CA GLU A 88 0.70 4.59 -10.40
C GLU A 88 1.90 3.64 -10.50
N ASP A 89 2.39 3.16 -9.36
CA ASP A 89 3.43 2.15 -9.29
C ASP A 89 2.86 0.88 -8.69
N ILE A 90 3.14 -0.27 -9.31
CA ILE A 90 2.70 -1.58 -8.86
C ILE A 90 3.89 -2.50 -8.63
N SER A 91 3.81 -3.32 -7.59
CA SER A 91 4.81 -4.33 -7.26
C SER A 91 4.14 -5.62 -6.86
N ALA A 92 4.79 -6.74 -7.11
CA ALA A 92 4.34 -8.06 -6.68
C ALA A 92 5.52 -8.88 -6.18
N GLY A 93 5.33 -9.61 -5.08
CA GLY A 93 6.35 -10.48 -4.51
C GLY A 93 6.63 -10.24 -3.03
N GLU A 94 7.60 -10.97 -2.50
CA GLU A 94 7.99 -10.93 -1.07
C GLU A 94 8.87 -9.73 -0.70
N VAL A 95 9.39 -9.01 -1.67
CA VAL A 95 10.28 -7.86 -1.44
C VAL A 95 9.44 -6.65 -1.04
N ASN A 96 9.97 -5.84 -0.10
CA ASN A 96 9.35 -4.55 0.20
C ASN A 96 9.17 -3.74 -1.11
N PRO A 97 7.96 -3.31 -1.46
CA PRO A 97 7.68 -2.65 -2.74
C PRO A 97 8.52 -1.38 -2.92
N ILE A 98 8.74 -0.62 -1.85
CA ILE A 98 9.56 0.60 -1.90
C ILE A 98 11.01 0.27 -2.28
N ASP A 99 11.60 -0.78 -1.70
CA ASP A 99 12.95 -1.22 -2.06
C ASP A 99 13.00 -1.74 -3.50
N ASN A 100 11.96 -2.45 -3.93
CA ASN A 100 11.86 -2.94 -5.29
C ASN A 100 11.83 -1.78 -6.31
N TRP A 101 10.96 -0.79 -6.09
CA TRP A 101 10.87 0.40 -6.95
C TRP A 101 12.16 1.24 -6.93
N MET A 102 12.77 1.41 -5.75
CA MET A 102 14.02 2.16 -5.61
C MET A 102 15.24 1.44 -6.20
N SER A 103 15.18 0.11 -6.39
CA SER A 103 16.30 -0.68 -6.95
C SER A 103 16.58 -0.40 -8.43
N GLU A 104 15.64 0.24 -9.14
CA GLU A 104 15.88 0.70 -10.52
C GLU A 104 17.06 1.69 -10.62
N LYS A 105 17.41 2.34 -9.51
CA LYS A 105 18.63 3.16 -9.41
C LYS A 105 19.90 2.38 -9.76
N ASP A 106 19.97 1.10 -9.44
CA ASP A 106 21.10 0.24 -9.74
C ASP A 106 21.36 0.12 -11.25
N ASP A 107 20.28 0.16 -12.06
CA ASP A 107 20.42 0.10 -13.50
C ASP A 107 20.89 1.44 -14.09
N ILE A 108 20.48 2.55 -13.49
CA ILE A 108 21.06 3.88 -13.76
C ILE A 108 22.57 3.86 -13.50
N ASP A 109 22.97 3.38 -12.33
CA ASP A 109 24.38 3.37 -11.90
C ASP A 109 25.23 2.47 -12.82
N LYS A 110 24.75 1.29 -13.18
CA LYS A 110 25.42 0.41 -14.16
C LYS A 110 25.56 1.07 -15.53
N TYR A 111 24.51 1.79 -15.97
CA TYR A 111 24.59 2.52 -17.23
C TYR A 111 25.64 3.64 -17.17
N ILE A 112 25.71 4.40 -16.09
CA ILE A 112 26.71 5.47 -15.86
C ILE A 112 28.13 4.89 -15.83
N GLU A 113 28.34 3.73 -15.21
CA GLU A 113 29.65 3.06 -15.22
C GLU A 113 30.13 2.78 -16.66
N ALA A 114 29.23 2.40 -17.54
CA ALA A 114 29.53 2.16 -18.94
C ALA A 114 29.58 3.44 -19.81
N HIS A 115 28.89 4.49 -19.37
CA HIS A 115 28.73 5.75 -20.09
C HIS A 115 28.93 6.93 -19.13
N PRO A 116 30.17 7.28 -18.77
CA PRO A 116 30.45 8.29 -17.72
C PRO A 116 29.84 9.68 -17.96
N ASP A 117 29.59 10.04 -19.21
CA ASP A 117 28.93 11.32 -19.55
C ASP A 117 27.46 11.38 -19.03
N ALA A 118 26.83 10.25 -18.76
CA ALA A 118 25.49 10.18 -18.19
C ALA A 118 25.44 10.55 -16.69
N ALA A 119 26.59 10.63 -16.02
CA ALA A 119 26.66 10.99 -14.59
C ALA A 119 26.06 12.38 -14.27
N ALA A 120 25.97 13.26 -15.25
CA ALA A 120 25.33 14.57 -15.10
C ALA A 120 23.79 14.50 -14.94
N TYR A 121 23.20 13.29 -15.06
CA TYR A 121 21.77 13.02 -14.99
C TYR A 121 21.45 11.92 -13.98
N SER A 122 22.21 11.85 -12.89
CA SER A 122 22.13 10.77 -11.90
C SER A 122 21.03 10.95 -10.85
N PHE A 123 20.23 12.01 -10.92
CA PHE A 123 19.33 12.49 -9.87
C PHE A 123 20.04 12.86 -8.55
N GLU A 124 21.34 12.80 -8.51
CA GLU A 124 22.12 13.16 -7.33
C GLU A 124 22.42 14.66 -7.34
N SER A 125 22.13 15.33 -6.24
CA SER A 125 22.37 16.75 -6.06
C SER A 125 23.01 17.03 -4.70
N THR A 126 23.75 18.12 -4.59
CA THR A 126 24.29 18.63 -3.31
C THR A 126 23.26 19.45 -2.52
N HIS A 127 22.08 19.64 -3.04
CA HIS A 127 20.93 20.33 -2.46
C HIS A 127 19.67 19.51 -2.71
N PRO A 128 18.51 19.85 -2.11
CA PRO A 128 17.26 19.17 -2.40
C PRO A 128 16.98 19.13 -3.91
N LEU A 129 16.63 17.95 -4.42
CA LEU A 129 16.31 17.76 -5.83
C LEU A 129 15.11 18.66 -6.21
N THR A 130 15.30 19.50 -7.22
CA THR A 130 14.25 20.39 -7.70
C THR A 130 13.45 19.75 -8.83
N GLN A 131 12.23 20.26 -9.08
CA GLN A 131 11.38 19.76 -10.16
C GLN A 131 12.06 19.89 -11.53
N ASP A 132 12.69 21.03 -11.81
CA ASP A 132 13.38 21.26 -13.09
C ASP A 132 14.57 20.30 -13.31
N GLU A 133 15.29 19.95 -12.25
CA GLU A 133 16.39 18.97 -12.32
C GLU A 133 15.85 17.57 -12.54
N TRP A 134 14.80 17.19 -11.81
CA TRP A 134 14.15 15.91 -11.96
C TRP A 134 13.62 15.72 -13.39
N GLU A 135 12.88 16.71 -13.94
CA GLU A 135 12.37 16.67 -15.31
C GLU A 135 13.49 16.53 -16.35
N LYS A 136 14.55 17.31 -16.20
CA LYS A 136 15.72 17.23 -17.08
C LYS A 136 16.37 15.84 -17.06
N ASP A 137 16.50 15.25 -15.89
CA ASP A 137 17.12 13.94 -15.74
C ASP A 137 16.20 12.84 -16.27
N VAL A 138 14.89 12.90 -16.02
CA VAL A 138 13.89 12.00 -16.60
C VAL A 138 13.90 12.07 -18.12
N ASP A 139 13.91 13.28 -18.70
CA ASP A 139 13.95 13.45 -20.15
C ASP A 139 15.20 12.81 -20.78
N PHE A 140 16.35 12.92 -20.11
CA PHE A 140 17.56 12.25 -20.56
C PHE A 140 17.41 10.71 -20.56
N TRP A 141 16.81 10.15 -19.49
CA TRP A 141 16.71 8.70 -19.31
C TRP A 141 15.62 8.06 -20.18
N ASN A 142 14.58 8.79 -20.57
CA ASN A 142 13.52 8.29 -21.45
C ASN A 142 14.01 7.73 -22.79
N ASP A 143 15.15 8.22 -23.27
CA ASP A 143 15.78 7.76 -24.52
C ASP A 143 16.80 6.63 -24.31
N LYS A 144 16.99 6.13 -23.10
CA LYS A 144 17.99 5.12 -22.77
C LYS A 144 17.34 3.74 -22.58
N PRO A 145 18.09 2.66 -22.83
CA PRO A 145 17.62 1.30 -22.60
C PRO A 145 17.68 0.91 -21.10
N VAL A 146 17.16 1.78 -20.23
CA VAL A 146 17.11 1.61 -18.78
C VAL A 146 15.68 1.87 -18.34
N TYR A 147 15.14 0.99 -17.52
CA TYR A 147 13.81 1.19 -16.93
C TYR A 147 13.96 1.95 -15.61
N ILE A 148 13.25 3.05 -15.46
CA ILE A 148 13.37 3.96 -14.32
C ILE A 148 12.03 4.49 -13.81
N GLY A 149 10.91 3.96 -14.31
CA GLY A 149 9.57 4.51 -14.07
C GLY A 149 9.23 4.60 -12.59
N HIS A 150 9.38 3.50 -11.87
CA HIS A 150 9.08 3.48 -10.44
C HIS A 150 10.05 4.33 -9.63
N TYR A 151 11.35 4.23 -9.90
CA TYR A 151 12.34 5.04 -9.19
C TYR A 151 12.06 6.54 -9.33
N THR A 152 11.76 7.01 -10.52
CA THR A 152 11.48 8.43 -10.78
C THR A 152 10.19 8.90 -10.11
N SER A 153 9.14 8.08 -10.08
CA SER A 153 7.92 8.35 -9.32
C SER A 153 8.21 8.51 -7.83
N MET A 154 9.01 7.61 -7.25
CA MET A 154 9.34 7.64 -5.82
C MET A 154 10.08 8.91 -5.40
N ILE A 155 10.92 9.47 -6.27
CA ILE A 155 11.73 10.68 -5.99
C ILE A 155 11.20 11.94 -6.66
N LYS A 156 9.96 11.93 -7.18
CA LYS A 156 9.34 13.10 -7.82
C LYS A 156 9.16 14.25 -6.81
N PRO A 157 9.74 15.44 -7.06
CA PRO A 157 9.69 16.54 -6.07
C PRO A 157 8.28 17.06 -5.80
N ASP A 158 7.41 17.11 -6.79
CA ASP A 158 6.04 17.63 -6.71
C ASP A 158 4.99 16.57 -6.32
N ALA A 159 5.42 15.41 -5.83
CA ALA A 159 4.52 14.43 -5.23
C ALA A 159 3.91 15.01 -3.94
N ASN A 160 2.70 15.56 -4.04
CA ASN A 160 2.03 16.25 -2.94
C ASN A 160 1.08 15.36 -2.14
N TYR A 161 0.42 14.43 -2.82
CA TYR A 161 -0.58 13.54 -2.24
C TYR A 161 -0.39 12.13 -2.75
N VAL A 162 -0.63 11.15 -1.86
CA VAL A 162 -0.38 9.74 -2.16
C VAL A 162 -1.34 8.83 -1.42
N GLY A 163 -1.61 7.66 -2.00
CA GLY A 163 -2.22 6.52 -1.36
C GLY A 163 -1.40 5.27 -1.62
N LEU A 164 -1.21 4.43 -0.62
CA LEU A 164 -0.52 3.16 -0.71
C LEU A 164 -1.38 2.06 -0.10
N ALA A 165 -1.47 0.93 -0.75
CA ALA A 165 -2.13 -0.26 -0.26
C ALA A 165 -1.46 -1.52 -0.79
N GLY A 166 -1.74 -2.66 -0.17
CA GLY A 166 -1.29 -3.96 -0.62
C GLY A 166 -2.27 -5.04 -0.17
N ASN A 167 -2.25 -6.18 -0.84
CA ASN A 167 -2.99 -7.38 -0.46
C ASN A 167 -2.04 -8.56 -0.25
N GLU A 168 -2.55 -9.69 0.22
CA GLU A 168 -1.80 -10.93 0.44
C GLU A 168 -2.46 -12.11 -0.26
N TYR A 169 -3.17 -11.89 -1.35
CA TYR A 169 -3.70 -12.97 -2.17
C TYR A 169 -2.57 -13.73 -2.86
N GLU A 170 -2.62 -15.05 -2.79
CA GLU A 170 -1.78 -15.89 -3.64
C GLU A 170 -2.15 -15.67 -5.11
N ILE A 171 -1.22 -15.16 -5.89
CA ILE A 171 -1.40 -15.07 -7.34
C ILE A 171 -1.16 -16.46 -7.92
N GLN A 172 -2.19 -17.02 -8.57
CA GLN A 172 -2.13 -18.31 -9.25
C GLN A 172 -1.00 -18.36 -10.30
N PRO A 173 -0.51 -19.53 -10.67
CA PRO A 173 0.86 -19.95 -10.89
C PRO A 173 1.61 -19.38 -12.10
N MET A 174 1.17 -18.30 -12.71
CA MET A 174 1.91 -17.66 -13.79
C MET A 174 2.97 -16.65 -13.35
N MET A 175 2.90 -16.20 -12.12
CA MET A 175 3.93 -15.37 -11.49
C MET A 175 4.43 -16.09 -10.24
N ASN A 176 5.59 -16.70 -10.32
CA ASN A 176 6.21 -17.43 -9.23
C ASN A 176 6.20 -16.60 -7.94
N ASN A 177 5.39 -17.01 -6.97
CA ASN A 177 5.44 -16.62 -5.55
C ASN A 177 5.22 -15.13 -5.24
N ALA A 178 4.25 -14.46 -5.87
CA ALA A 178 3.83 -13.16 -5.37
C ALA A 178 2.82 -13.34 -4.24
N ASP A 179 3.28 -13.29 -2.99
CA ASP A 179 2.42 -13.38 -1.79
C ASP A 179 1.72 -12.06 -1.48
N SER A 180 2.11 -10.96 -2.11
CA SER A 180 1.51 -9.65 -1.95
C SER A 180 1.51 -8.85 -3.24
N MET A 181 0.48 -8.02 -3.40
CA MET A 181 0.37 -7.00 -4.44
C MET A 181 0.31 -5.65 -3.77
N ASP A 182 1.26 -4.79 -4.09
CA ASP A 182 1.37 -3.46 -3.50
C ASP A 182 1.17 -2.41 -4.57
N GLU A 183 0.45 -1.37 -4.22
CA GLU A 183 0.03 -0.31 -5.11
C GLU A 183 0.26 1.05 -4.46
N ILE A 184 0.81 1.99 -5.21
CA ILE A 184 0.89 3.39 -4.81
C ILE A 184 0.26 4.27 -5.89
N ILE A 185 -0.57 5.21 -5.47
CA ILE A 185 -1.26 6.15 -6.35
C ILE A 185 -0.99 7.57 -5.90
N PHE A 186 -0.56 8.39 -6.83
CA PHE A 186 -0.36 9.81 -6.65
C PHE A 186 -1.61 10.57 -7.12
N ASN A 187 -2.21 11.35 -6.23
CA ASN A 187 -3.41 12.11 -6.57
C ASN A 187 -3.44 13.47 -5.87
N PRO A 188 -3.68 14.55 -6.59
CA PRO A 188 -3.69 15.92 -6.05
C PRO A 188 -4.95 16.28 -5.25
N ILE A 189 -5.64 15.31 -4.64
CA ILE A 189 -6.81 15.55 -3.79
C ILE A 189 -6.37 15.75 -2.34
N ASN A 190 -7.02 16.67 -1.63
CA ASN A 190 -6.76 16.99 -0.24
C ASN A 190 -6.37 15.76 0.61
N GLY A 191 -5.27 15.89 1.31
CA GLY A 191 -4.72 14.85 2.16
C GLY A 191 -4.53 15.32 3.60
N ILE A 192 -4.15 14.37 4.43
CA ILE A 192 -3.74 14.58 5.82
C ILE A 192 -2.26 14.23 5.96
N ASP A 193 -1.57 14.83 6.91
CA ASP A 193 -0.17 14.45 7.17
C ASP A 193 -0.07 13.00 7.65
N PHE A 194 1.09 12.40 7.41
CA PHE A 194 1.31 10.98 7.73
C PHE A 194 1.07 10.66 9.21
N ASN A 195 1.50 11.50 10.13
CA ASN A 195 1.33 11.25 11.56
C ASN A 195 -0.16 11.23 11.95
N SER A 196 -0.95 12.15 11.39
CA SER A 196 -2.40 12.18 11.58
C SER A 196 -3.06 10.92 11.02
N TYR A 197 -2.67 10.48 9.83
CA TYR A 197 -3.17 9.24 9.23
C TYR A 197 -2.78 8.01 10.07
N GLN A 198 -1.51 7.90 10.45
CA GLN A 198 -1.03 6.81 11.30
C GLN A 198 -1.78 6.75 12.63
N ASN A 199 -1.99 7.88 13.30
CA ASN A 199 -2.74 7.95 14.55
C ASN A 199 -4.20 7.50 14.36
N LEU A 200 -4.84 7.87 13.24
CA LEU A 200 -6.19 7.45 12.90
C LEU A 200 -6.26 5.92 12.78
N VAL A 201 -5.37 5.33 11.98
CA VAL A 201 -5.31 3.87 11.77
C VAL A 201 -5.03 3.15 13.08
N GLN A 202 -4.01 3.58 13.84
CA GLN A 202 -3.65 2.93 15.10
C GLN A 202 -4.73 3.04 16.16
N SER A 203 -5.45 4.17 16.22
CA SER A 203 -6.58 4.32 17.13
C SER A 203 -7.69 3.33 16.77
N TYR A 204 -8.03 3.23 15.51
CA TYR A 204 -9.04 2.28 15.04
C TYR A 204 -8.64 0.83 15.32
N LEU A 205 -7.41 0.44 15.02
CA LEU A 205 -6.87 -0.90 15.33
C LEU A 205 -6.95 -1.24 16.81
N LYS A 206 -6.66 -0.26 17.67
CA LYS A 206 -6.78 -0.43 19.11
C LYS A 206 -8.22 -0.68 19.56
N ASP A 207 -9.16 0.07 19.00
CA ASP A 207 -10.58 -0.07 19.34
C ASP A 207 -11.13 -1.43 18.89
N VAL A 208 -10.79 -1.89 17.68
CA VAL A 208 -11.16 -3.22 17.19
C VAL A 208 -10.56 -4.33 18.05
N LYS A 209 -9.26 -4.26 18.37
CA LYS A 209 -8.61 -5.25 19.26
C LYS A 209 -9.25 -5.28 20.66
N GLN A 210 -9.74 -4.15 21.17
CA GLN A 210 -10.47 -4.12 22.45
C GLN A 210 -11.86 -4.75 22.34
N GLU A 211 -12.58 -4.50 21.26
CA GLU A 211 -13.90 -5.11 21.02
C GLU A 211 -13.81 -6.62 20.92
N ASP A 212 -12.84 -7.15 20.19
CA ASP A 212 -12.57 -8.60 20.12
C ASP A 212 -12.28 -9.21 21.47
N LYS A 213 -11.48 -8.53 22.29
CA LYS A 213 -11.21 -8.97 23.67
C LYS A 213 -12.47 -8.98 24.52
N ILE A 214 -13.30 -7.96 24.42
CA ILE A 214 -14.60 -7.88 25.14
C ILE A 214 -15.51 -9.03 24.70
N ASN A 215 -15.62 -9.30 23.40
CA ASN A 215 -16.43 -10.38 22.86
C ASN A 215 -15.96 -11.75 23.34
N THR A 216 -14.64 -11.98 23.35
CA THR A 216 -14.02 -13.20 23.90
C THR A 216 -14.35 -13.37 25.39
N LEU A 217 -14.24 -12.31 26.19
CA LEU A 217 -14.56 -12.33 27.61
C LEU A 217 -16.04 -12.61 27.86
N LYS A 218 -16.96 -12.04 27.07
CA LYS A 218 -18.40 -12.32 27.14
C LYS A 218 -18.68 -13.80 26.87
N ALA A 219 -18.11 -14.36 25.79
CA ALA A 219 -18.27 -15.79 25.46
C ALA A 219 -17.75 -16.71 26.58
N ASN A 220 -16.63 -16.36 27.23
CA ASN A 220 -16.10 -17.11 28.36
C ASN A 220 -17.03 -17.05 29.59
N VAL A 221 -17.63 -15.89 29.86
CA VAL A 221 -18.61 -15.70 30.95
C VAL A 221 -19.86 -16.56 30.67
N ASP A 222 -20.36 -16.56 29.45
CA ASP A 222 -21.53 -17.38 29.08
C ASP A 222 -21.25 -18.87 29.24
N THR A 223 -20.08 -19.34 28.83
CA THR A 223 -19.63 -20.72 29.01
C THR A 223 -19.52 -21.09 30.51
N ALA A 224 -18.95 -20.20 31.32
CA ALA A 224 -18.83 -20.42 32.77
C ALA A 224 -20.21 -20.51 33.44
N ASN A 225 -21.15 -19.66 33.03
CA ASN A 225 -22.53 -19.69 33.54
C ASN A 225 -23.25 -20.99 33.18
N GLN A 226 -23.07 -21.48 31.93
CA GLN A 226 -23.66 -22.78 31.52
C GLN A 226 -23.09 -23.93 32.35
N ASN A 227 -21.77 -23.93 32.58
CA ASN A 227 -21.10 -24.94 33.42
C ASN A 227 -21.60 -24.87 34.88
N LEU A 228 -21.81 -23.67 35.42
CA LEU A 228 -22.37 -23.50 36.76
C LEU A 228 -23.77 -24.06 36.88
N VAL A 229 -24.66 -23.78 35.92
CA VAL A 229 -26.01 -24.33 35.88
C VAL A 229 -26.00 -25.87 35.80
N ALA A 230 -25.15 -26.42 34.94
CA ALA A 230 -24.98 -27.87 34.83
C ALA A 230 -24.53 -28.51 36.16
N ALA A 231 -23.53 -27.92 36.84
CA ALA A 231 -23.04 -28.36 38.12
C ALA A 231 -24.15 -28.29 39.23
N GLN A 232 -24.89 -27.19 39.28
CA GLN A 232 -26.02 -27.04 40.21
C GLN A 232 -27.11 -28.12 39.99
N ASN A 233 -27.43 -28.41 38.72
CA ASN A 233 -28.38 -29.47 38.41
C ASN A 233 -27.87 -30.87 38.79
N ALA A 234 -26.57 -31.12 38.57
CA ALA A 234 -25.94 -32.39 38.99
C ALA A 234 -26.00 -32.58 40.54
N VAL A 235 -25.68 -31.54 41.30
CA VAL A 235 -25.80 -31.54 42.77
C VAL A 235 -27.24 -31.77 43.21
N LYS A 236 -28.20 -31.11 42.61
CA LYS A 236 -29.63 -31.32 42.93
C LYS A 236 -30.11 -32.73 42.62
N SER A 237 -29.62 -33.31 41.54
CA SER A 237 -29.92 -34.71 41.18
C SER A 237 -29.30 -35.74 42.12
N ALA A 238 -28.12 -35.44 42.68
CA ALA A 238 -27.44 -36.31 43.65
C ALA A 238 -28.02 -36.22 45.07
N GLN A 239 -28.83 -35.21 45.37
CA GLN A 239 -29.51 -35.04 46.65
C GLN A 239 -30.90 -35.68 46.73
N ASN A 240 -31.44 -36.09 45.60
CA ASN A 240 -32.71 -36.80 45.47
C ASN A 240 -32.46 -38.32 45.36
#